data_eab25118fbc04ac956150777cc729210
#
_entry.id   eab25118fbc04ac956150777cc729210
#
_cell.length_a   1.000
_cell.length_b   1.000
_cell.length_c   1.000
_cell.angle_alpha   90.00
_cell.angle_beta   90.00
_cell.angle_gamma   90.00
#
_symmetry.space_group_name_H-M   'P 1'
#
loop_
_entity.id
_entity.type
_entity.pdbx_description
1 polymer ?
#
loop_
_entity_poly.entity_id
_entity_poly.type
_entity_poly.pdbx_seq_one_letter_code
_entity_poly.pdbx_strand_id
1 'polypeptide(L)'
;MAEHKDLTEHFIDGELVFDGVLLKVRRDRVRLPDASEGAREYIRHPGAVAVVALFDDGSVLLERQFRYPHRREFIEIPAGKLEPGEPHLATAKRELAEETGYAAGDWR
;
A
#
# COMPACT_ATOMS: atom_id res chain seq x y z
N MET A 1 30.36 19.32 -4.38
CA MET A 1 29.48 18.15 -4.41
C MET A 1 28.94 17.86 -3.04
N ALA A 2 27.63 17.78 -2.92
CA ALA A 2 27.01 17.48 -1.63
C ALA A 2 27.27 16.01 -1.28
N GLU A 3 27.71 15.76 -0.05
CA GLU A 3 27.81 14.39 0.45
C GLU A 3 26.43 13.85 0.79
N HIS A 4 26.23 12.59 0.46
CA HIS A 4 25.07 11.87 0.93
C HIS A 4 25.22 11.57 2.42
N LYS A 5 24.33 12.15 3.23
CA LYS A 5 24.25 11.78 4.64
C LYS A 5 23.43 10.49 4.77
N ASP A 6 23.87 9.64 5.67
CA ASP A 6 23.08 8.48 6.06
C ASP A 6 21.91 8.95 6.94
N LEU A 7 20.69 8.82 6.44
CA LEU A 7 19.48 9.22 7.13
C LEU A 7 18.77 8.03 7.79
N THR A 8 19.41 6.88 7.81
CA THR A 8 18.82 5.67 8.36
C THR A 8 18.46 5.85 9.84
N GLU A 9 17.25 5.45 10.17
CA GLU A 9 16.79 5.33 11.54
C GLU A 9 16.87 3.87 11.95
N HIS A 10 17.39 3.63 13.14
CA HIS A 10 17.61 2.26 13.62
C HIS A 10 16.63 1.91 14.72
N PHE A 11 16.01 0.75 14.62
CA PHE A 11 15.10 0.21 15.62
C PHE A 11 15.81 0.00 16.95
N ILE A 12 15.22 0.49 18.04
CA ILE A 12 15.68 0.23 19.40
C ILE A 12 14.76 -0.80 20.06
N ASP A 13 13.51 -0.46 20.22
CA ASP A 13 12.47 -1.34 20.74
C ASP A 13 11.10 -0.84 20.27
N GLY A 14 10.09 -1.65 20.47
CA GLY A 14 8.74 -1.27 20.08
C GLY A 14 7.69 -2.27 20.54
N GLU A 15 6.44 -1.91 20.31
CA GLU A 15 5.31 -2.73 20.69
C GLU A 15 4.13 -2.52 19.74
N LEU A 16 3.24 -3.50 19.71
CA LEU A 16 1.95 -3.38 19.03
C LEU A 16 0.99 -2.65 19.98
N VAL A 17 0.60 -1.42 19.64
CA VAL A 17 -0.22 -0.57 20.50
C VAL A 17 -1.72 -0.67 20.18
N PHE A 18 -2.07 -1.16 19.00
CA PHE A 18 -3.43 -1.48 18.63
C PHE A 18 -3.42 -2.72 17.75
N ASP A 19 -4.20 -3.72 18.15
CA ASP A 19 -4.35 -4.98 17.43
C ASP A 19 -5.81 -5.18 17.10
N GLY A 20 -6.24 -4.52 16.01
CA GLY A 20 -7.61 -4.59 15.53
C GLY A 20 -7.83 -5.76 14.59
N VAL A 21 -9.06 -5.89 14.12
CA VAL A 21 -9.42 -6.89 13.12
C VAL A 21 -8.65 -6.63 11.81
N LEU A 22 -8.53 -5.36 11.44
CA LEU A 22 -7.87 -4.94 10.20
C LEU A 22 -6.53 -4.28 10.46
N LEU A 23 -6.47 -3.38 11.45
CA LEU A 23 -5.31 -2.53 11.67
C LEU A 23 -4.39 -3.09 12.74
N LYS A 24 -3.11 -3.22 12.39
CA LYS A 24 -2.02 -3.54 13.32
C LYS A 24 -1.14 -2.31 13.43
N VAL A 25 -1.24 -1.58 14.54
CA VAL A 25 -0.53 -0.31 14.75
C VAL A 25 0.61 -0.54 15.71
N ARG A 26 1.83 -0.18 15.28
CA ARG A 26 3.03 -0.27 16.09
C ARG A 26 3.49 1.11 16.53
N ARG A 27 4.11 1.15 17.71
CA ARG A 27 4.92 2.29 18.15
C ARG A 27 6.32 1.78 18.43
N ASP A 28 7.28 2.28 17.65
CA ASP A 28 8.69 1.93 17.81
C ASP A 28 9.48 3.12 18.29
N ARG A 29 10.47 2.85 19.14
CA ARG A 29 11.50 3.81 19.49
C ARG A 29 12.69 3.59 18.57
N VAL A 30 13.20 4.65 17.98
CA VAL A 30 14.26 4.59 16.98
C VAL A 30 15.42 5.50 17.34
N ARG A 31 16.60 5.13 16.85
CA ARG A 31 17.81 5.96 16.91
C ARG A 31 17.87 6.79 15.64
N LEU A 32 17.84 8.11 15.76
CA LEU A 32 17.89 9.05 14.66
C LEU A 32 19.34 9.24 14.17
N PRO A 33 19.53 9.82 12.96
CA PRO A 33 20.88 10.03 12.41
C PRO A 33 21.80 10.87 13.29
N ASP A 34 21.25 11.77 14.11
CA ASP A 34 22.02 12.61 15.04
C ASP A 34 22.30 11.94 16.40
N ALA A 35 22.01 10.63 16.49
CA ALA A 35 22.14 9.80 17.68
C ALA A 35 21.10 10.07 18.78
N SER A 36 20.16 10.99 18.58
CA SER A 36 19.03 11.15 19.48
C SER A 36 17.99 10.05 19.27
N GLU A 37 17.00 10.00 20.16
CA GLU A 37 15.90 9.04 20.04
C GLU A 37 14.63 9.73 19.56
N GLY A 38 13.84 9.00 18.80
CA GLY A 38 12.51 9.43 18.37
C GLY A 38 11.51 8.28 18.48
N ALA A 39 10.24 8.61 18.35
CA ALA A 39 9.16 7.63 18.30
C ALA A 39 8.53 7.64 16.91
N ARG A 40 8.15 6.44 16.44
CA ARG A 40 7.45 6.25 15.17
C ARG A 40 6.21 5.41 15.40
N GLU A 41 5.07 5.94 14.99
CA GLU A 41 3.83 5.19 14.99
C GLU A 41 3.43 4.92 13.55
N TYR A 42 3.13 3.67 13.24
CA TYR A 42 2.83 3.27 11.87
C TYR A 42 1.94 2.03 11.84
N ILE A 43 1.27 1.86 10.69
CA ILE A 43 0.46 0.69 10.44
C ILE A 43 1.30 -0.34 9.68
N ARG A 44 1.34 -1.56 10.19
CA ARG A 44 1.94 -2.68 9.48
C ARG A 44 0.96 -3.12 8.40
N HIS A 45 1.36 -2.98 7.14
CA HIS A 45 0.51 -3.26 5.99
C HIS A 45 1.18 -4.28 5.06
N PRO A 46 0.41 -5.24 4.49
CA PRO A 46 0.99 -6.25 3.61
C PRO A 46 1.44 -5.72 2.26
N GLY A 47 1.04 -4.52 1.90
CA GLY A 47 1.24 -3.96 0.58
C GLY A 47 -0.02 -4.06 -0.27
N ALA A 48 -0.01 -3.37 -1.39
CA ALA A 48 -1.13 -3.36 -2.31
C ALA A 48 -0.62 -3.20 -3.74
N VAL A 49 -1.47 -3.54 -4.69
CA VAL A 49 -1.25 -3.28 -6.11
C VAL A 49 -2.33 -2.33 -6.62
N ALA A 50 -2.00 -1.57 -7.65
CA ALA A 50 -2.95 -0.78 -8.41
C ALA A 50 -2.75 -1.09 -9.89
N VAL A 51 -3.84 -1.08 -10.66
CA VAL A 51 -3.82 -1.46 -12.06
C VAL A 51 -4.26 -0.28 -12.91
N VAL A 52 -3.44 0.08 -13.89
CA VAL A 52 -3.84 1.00 -14.96
C VAL A 52 -4.23 0.13 -16.15
N ALA A 53 -5.52 -0.05 -16.37
CA ALA A 53 -6.06 -0.90 -17.43
C ALA A 53 -6.45 -0.04 -18.62
N LEU A 54 -5.68 -0.17 -19.72
CA LEU A 54 -5.89 0.58 -20.94
C LEU A 54 -6.67 -0.27 -21.94
N PHE A 55 -7.72 0.32 -22.52
CA PHE A 55 -8.40 -0.26 -23.68
C PHE A 55 -7.69 0.18 -24.96
N ASP A 56 -8.00 -0.53 -26.06
CA ASP A 56 -7.38 -0.25 -27.36
C ASP A 56 -7.65 1.16 -27.87
N ASP A 57 -8.77 1.76 -27.46
CA ASP A 57 -9.13 3.12 -27.85
C ASP A 57 -8.44 4.21 -27.00
N GLY A 58 -7.56 3.81 -26.06
CA GLY A 58 -6.86 4.74 -25.17
C GLY A 58 -7.62 5.11 -23.90
N SER A 59 -8.83 4.61 -23.71
CA SER A 59 -9.57 4.85 -22.47
C SER A 59 -9.00 3.99 -21.33
N VAL A 60 -9.27 4.43 -20.10
CA VAL A 60 -8.79 3.78 -18.86
C VAL A 60 -9.99 3.28 -18.06
N LEU A 61 -9.89 2.06 -17.57
CA LEU A 61 -10.91 1.48 -16.70
C LEU A 61 -10.82 2.12 -15.32
N LEU A 62 -11.93 2.69 -14.88
CA LEU A 62 -12.06 3.25 -13.54
C LEU A 62 -13.23 2.57 -12.84
N GLU A 63 -13.19 2.57 -11.52
CA GLU A 63 -14.28 2.05 -10.71
C GLU A 63 -14.76 3.12 -9.73
N ARG A 64 -16.02 3.01 -9.33
CA ARG A 64 -16.62 3.88 -8.34
C ARG A 64 -16.74 3.11 -7.04
N GLN A 65 -16.24 3.70 -5.95
CA GLN A 65 -16.26 3.05 -4.66
C GLN A 65 -16.55 4.04 -3.55
N PHE A 66 -17.49 3.67 -2.66
CA PHE A 66 -17.75 4.44 -1.45
C PHE A 66 -16.62 4.20 -0.44
N ARG A 67 -15.99 5.28 -0.01
CA ARG A 67 -14.93 5.23 1.01
C ARG A 67 -15.48 5.74 2.33
N TYR A 68 -15.82 4.82 3.21
CA TYR A 68 -16.49 5.12 4.47
C TYR A 68 -15.77 6.18 5.33
N PRO A 69 -14.43 6.17 5.49
CA PRO A 69 -13.77 7.20 6.29
C PRO A 69 -14.01 8.62 5.78
N HIS A 70 -14.23 8.78 4.48
CA HIS A 70 -14.50 10.07 3.83
C HIS A 70 -16.00 10.34 3.64
N ARG A 71 -16.85 9.33 3.88
CA ARG A 71 -18.32 9.42 3.71
C ARG A 71 -18.74 9.84 2.30
N ARG A 72 -17.98 9.43 1.29
CA ARG A 72 -18.31 9.74 -0.10
C ARG A 72 -17.75 8.70 -1.07
N GLU A 73 -18.23 8.76 -2.33
CA GLU A 73 -17.71 7.95 -3.42
C GLU A 73 -16.47 8.58 -4.03
N PHE A 74 -15.56 7.73 -4.49
CA PHE A 74 -14.39 8.12 -5.27
C PHE A 74 -14.39 7.37 -6.59
N ILE A 75 -13.81 7.99 -7.60
CA ILE A 75 -13.48 7.37 -8.89
C ILE A 75 -12.01 6.96 -8.80
N GLU A 76 -11.75 5.67 -8.94
CA GLU A 76 -10.43 5.11 -8.65
C GLU A 76 -10.01 4.12 -9.72
N ILE A 77 -8.70 3.90 -9.86
CA ILE A 77 -8.19 2.74 -10.60
C ILE A 77 -8.37 1.47 -9.76
N PRO A 78 -8.52 0.29 -10.39
CA PRO A 78 -8.59 -0.97 -9.66
C PRO A 78 -7.36 -1.17 -8.79
N ALA A 79 -7.56 -1.61 -7.55
CA ALA A 79 -6.49 -1.83 -6.59
C ALA A 79 -6.90 -2.88 -5.58
N GLY A 80 -5.92 -3.52 -4.96
CA GLY A 80 -6.21 -4.49 -3.91
C GLY A 80 -4.98 -4.85 -3.11
N LYS A 81 -5.21 -5.42 -1.93
CA LYS A 81 -4.15 -5.82 -1.01
C LYS A 81 -3.47 -7.09 -1.46
N LEU A 82 -2.16 -7.15 -1.24
CA LEU A 82 -1.39 -8.37 -1.41
C LEU A 82 -1.80 -9.38 -0.33
N GLU A 83 -1.94 -10.64 -0.74
CA GLU A 83 -2.02 -11.75 0.19
C GLU A 83 -0.61 -12.26 0.51
N PRO A 84 -0.39 -12.88 1.69
CA PRO A 84 0.93 -13.38 2.06
C PRO A 84 1.49 -14.33 1.00
N GLY A 85 2.72 -14.01 0.52
CA GLY A 85 3.41 -14.82 -0.49
C GLY A 85 2.88 -14.71 -1.90
N GLU A 86 1.88 -13.90 -2.16
CA GLU A 86 1.32 -13.72 -3.50
C GLU A 86 2.22 -12.80 -4.32
N PRO A 87 2.65 -13.22 -5.54
CA PRO A 87 3.38 -12.33 -6.45
C PRO A 87 2.52 -11.13 -6.87
N HIS A 88 3.14 -9.97 -7.04
CA HIS A 88 2.42 -8.73 -7.37
C HIS A 88 1.58 -8.85 -8.63
N LEU A 89 2.11 -9.47 -9.68
CA LEU A 89 1.37 -9.65 -10.93
C LEU A 89 0.15 -10.55 -10.74
N ALA A 90 0.28 -11.63 -9.95
CA ALA A 90 -0.84 -12.52 -9.66
C ALA A 90 -1.94 -11.78 -8.89
N THR A 91 -1.57 -10.94 -7.91
CA THR A 91 -2.50 -10.09 -7.19
C THR A 91 -3.23 -9.13 -8.13
N ALA A 92 -2.49 -8.47 -9.02
CA ALA A 92 -3.07 -7.53 -9.98
C ALA A 92 -4.09 -8.20 -10.90
N LYS A 93 -3.76 -9.37 -11.42
CA LYS A 93 -4.67 -10.16 -12.29
C LYS A 93 -5.93 -10.57 -11.53
N ARG A 94 -5.76 -11.06 -10.32
CA ARG A 94 -6.88 -11.49 -9.46
C ARG A 94 -7.80 -10.33 -9.12
N GLU A 95 -7.24 -9.22 -8.64
CA GLU A 95 -8.01 -8.04 -8.23
C GLU A 95 -8.74 -7.39 -9.41
N LEU A 96 -8.11 -7.32 -10.58
CA LEU A 96 -8.77 -6.80 -11.78
C LEU A 96 -10.00 -7.62 -12.13
N ALA A 97 -9.88 -8.95 -12.12
CA ALA A 97 -10.98 -9.85 -12.41
C ALA A 97 -12.10 -9.78 -11.35
N GLU A 98 -11.74 -9.79 -10.07
CA GLU A 98 -12.70 -9.75 -8.97
C GLU A 98 -13.48 -8.44 -8.92
N GLU A 99 -12.79 -7.31 -9.09
CA GLU A 99 -13.42 -5.99 -8.95
C GLU A 99 -14.16 -5.54 -10.20
N THR A 100 -13.70 -5.92 -11.39
CA THR A 100 -14.23 -5.37 -12.65
C THR A 100 -14.78 -6.41 -13.61
N GLY A 101 -14.43 -7.68 -13.43
CA GLY A 101 -14.77 -8.73 -14.38
C GLY A 101 -13.91 -8.75 -15.65
N TYR A 102 -12.96 -7.83 -15.77
CA TYR A 102 -12.06 -7.76 -16.93
C TYR A 102 -10.79 -8.57 -16.71
N ALA A 103 -10.19 -8.99 -17.81
CA ALA A 103 -8.86 -9.59 -17.84
C ALA A 103 -8.07 -8.94 -18.96
N ALA A 104 -6.75 -8.76 -18.75
CA ALA A 104 -5.86 -8.18 -19.74
C ALA A 104 -4.96 -9.24 -20.35
N GLY A 105 -4.63 -9.08 -21.62
CA GLY A 105 -3.73 -9.99 -22.33
C GLY A 105 -2.26 -9.58 -22.23
N ASP A 106 -1.98 -8.29 -22.07
CA ASP A 106 -0.63 -7.75 -22.01
C ASP A 106 -0.44 -7.01 -20.68
N TRP A 107 0.56 -7.42 -19.91
CA TRP A 107 0.87 -6.86 -18.60
C TRP A 107 2.30 -6.32 -18.57
N ARG A 108 2.47 -5.14 -18.03
CA ARG A 108 3.77 -4.50 -17.89
C ARG A 108 3.98 -3.95 -16.49
#